data_7733249889b9f0e38d6971101e110c42
#
_entry.id   7733249889b9f0e38d6971101e110c42
#
_cell.length_a   1.000
_cell.length_b   1.000
_cell.length_c   1.000
_cell.angle_alpha   90.00
_cell.angle_beta   90.00
_cell.angle_gamma   90.00
#
_symmetry.space_group_name_H-M   'P 1'
#
loop_
_entity.id
_entity.type
_entity.pdbx_description
1 polymer ?
#
loop_
_entity_poly.entity_id
_entity_poly.type
_entity_poly.pdbx_seq_one_letter_code
_entity_poly.pdbx_strand_id
1 'polypeptide(L)'
;METHKAVESPRPDGIESALAVVAFFQNNVAQADTKIGFLCVAQVGFAMALVNGGGTAATAPLPAVLPVLVCSFAFLVAGYHLVRALRPRLRFHSGGRAVTGFPRPRPRQPLTSDEVWRMAEILSGIAMEKNRHIRRCIPWLALMLVVIVANGLAERAWG
;
A
#
# COMPACT_ATOMS: atom_id res chain seq x y z
N MET A 1 53.40 23.92 -18.87
CA MET A 1 52.35 23.26 -19.66
C MET A 1 51.80 22.12 -18.83
N GLU A 2 50.94 22.46 -17.84
CA GLU A 2 50.37 21.50 -16.89
C GLU A 2 49.11 20.90 -17.52
N THR A 3 49.17 19.62 -17.76
CA THR A 3 48.02 18.82 -18.22
C THR A 3 47.06 18.64 -17.03
N HIS A 4 45.98 19.40 -17.05
CA HIS A 4 44.83 19.18 -16.19
C HIS A 4 44.34 17.74 -16.39
N LYS A 5 44.71 16.84 -15.48
CA LYS A 5 44.15 15.52 -15.38
C LYS A 5 42.69 15.72 -14.92
N ALA A 6 41.77 15.60 -15.86
CA ALA A 6 40.33 15.61 -15.53
C ALA A 6 40.09 14.50 -14.49
N VAL A 7 39.68 14.89 -13.31
CA VAL A 7 39.21 13.97 -12.27
C VAL A 7 37.93 13.35 -12.83
N GLU A 8 38.10 12.15 -13.40
CA GLU A 8 37.00 11.29 -13.81
C GLU A 8 36.19 10.98 -12.56
N SER A 9 35.07 11.69 -12.39
CA SER A 9 34.13 11.38 -11.32
C SER A 9 33.74 9.91 -11.43
N PRO A 10 33.80 9.11 -10.35
CA PRO A 10 33.44 7.72 -10.42
C PRO A 10 31.99 7.63 -10.90
N ARG A 11 31.79 7.06 -12.07
CA ARG A 11 30.46 6.72 -12.59
C ARG A 11 29.82 5.78 -11.56
N PRO A 12 28.58 6.08 -11.11
CA PRO A 12 27.87 5.20 -10.20
C PRO A 12 27.31 3.95 -10.90
N ASP A 13 28.06 3.42 -11.86
CA ASP A 13 27.60 2.39 -12.80
C ASP A 13 27.97 0.97 -12.32
N GLY A 14 28.35 0.83 -11.06
CA GLY A 14 28.65 -0.47 -10.47
C GLY A 14 27.36 -1.24 -10.13
N ILE A 15 27.41 -2.56 -10.27
CA ILE A 15 26.39 -3.50 -9.78
C ILE A 15 25.99 -3.18 -8.33
N GLU A 16 26.91 -2.69 -7.51
CA GLU A 16 26.68 -2.31 -6.12
C GLU A 16 25.68 -1.19 -5.96
N SER A 17 25.75 -0.13 -6.77
CA SER A 17 24.78 0.96 -6.73
C SER A 17 23.37 0.50 -7.18
N ALA A 18 23.31 -0.34 -8.19
CA ALA A 18 22.05 -0.92 -8.65
C ALA A 18 21.42 -1.85 -7.58
N LEU A 19 22.23 -2.66 -6.89
CA LEU A 19 21.76 -3.51 -5.79
C LEU A 19 21.27 -2.67 -4.59
N ALA A 20 21.95 -1.57 -4.25
CA ALA A 20 21.51 -0.65 -3.21
C ALA A 20 20.13 -0.04 -3.52
N VAL A 21 19.88 0.33 -4.79
CA VAL A 21 18.58 0.83 -5.25
C VAL A 21 17.50 -0.26 -5.16
N VAL A 22 17.79 -1.49 -5.54
CA VAL A 22 16.87 -2.62 -5.39
C VAL A 22 16.52 -2.84 -3.93
N ALA A 23 17.52 -2.85 -3.02
CA ALA A 23 17.31 -3.02 -1.58
C ALA A 23 16.45 -1.88 -1.00
N PHE A 24 16.66 -0.63 -1.44
CA PHE A 24 15.83 0.51 -1.07
C PHE A 24 14.36 0.30 -1.46
N PHE A 25 14.09 -0.11 -2.69
CA PHE A 25 12.71 -0.36 -3.13
C PHE A 25 12.07 -1.57 -2.45
N GLN A 26 12.83 -2.64 -2.18
CA GLN A 26 12.35 -3.78 -1.41
C GLN A 26 11.91 -3.36 0.00
N ASN A 27 12.72 -2.53 0.67
CA ASN A 27 12.37 -1.99 1.98
C ASN A 27 11.09 -1.12 1.92
N ASN A 28 10.96 -0.26 0.91
CA ASN A 28 9.75 0.54 0.71
C ASN A 28 8.50 -0.32 0.48
N VAL A 29 8.61 -1.41 -0.27
CA VAL A 29 7.51 -2.36 -0.47
C VAL A 29 7.15 -3.04 0.86
N ALA A 30 8.14 -3.50 1.64
CA ALA A 30 7.91 -4.12 2.95
C ALA A 30 7.25 -3.14 3.93
N GLN A 31 7.69 -1.87 3.96
CA GLN A 31 7.03 -0.83 4.77
C GLN A 31 5.59 -0.57 4.33
N ALA A 32 5.30 -0.60 3.03
CA ALA A 32 3.94 -0.46 2.52
C ALA A 32 3.06 -1.65 2.97
N ASP A 33 3.57 -2.87 2.93
CA ASP A 33 2.86 -4.06 3.39
C ASP A 33 2.56 -4.00 4.90
N THR A 34 3.51 -3.54 5.71
CA THR A 34 3.29 -3.30 7.13
C THR A 34 2.18 -2.26 7.38
N LYS A 35 2.19 -1.14 6.65
CA LYS A 35 1.13 -0.13 6.73
C LYS A 35 -0.23 -0.70 6.34
N ILE A 36 -0.31 -1.50 5.29
CA ILE A 36 -1.54 -2.18 4.88
C ILE A 36 -2.05 -3.09 6.01
N GLY A 37 -1.17 -3.86 6.64
CA GLY A 37 -1.51 -4.70 7.79
C GLY A 37 -2.15 -3.89 8.92
N PHE A 38 -1.56 -2.76 9.33
CA PHE A 38 -2.14 -1.88 10.34
C PHE A 38 -3.50 -1.30 9.93
N LEU A 39 -3.65 -0.89 8.68
CA LEU A 39 -4.93 -0.37 8.17
C LEU A 39 -6.01 -1.45 8.15
N CYS A 40 -5.69 -2.70 7.85
CA CYS A 40 -6.62 -3.82 7.94
C CYS A 40 -7.07 -4.06 9.38
N VAL A 41 -6.15 -4.04 10.35
CA VAL A 41 -6.49 -4.19 11.78
C VAL A 41 -7.38 -3.04 12.24
N ALA A 42 -7.05 -1.80 11.88
CA ALA A 42 -7.89 -0.63 12.21
C ALA A 42 -9.29 -0.77 11.60
N GLN A 43 -9.39 -1.21 10.35
CA GLN A 43 -10.67 -1.41 9.67
C GLN A 43 -11.55 -2.45 10.38
N VAL A 44 -10.97 -3.57 10.80
CA VAL A 44 -11.68 -4.60 11.58
C VAL A 44 -12.10 -4.06 12.94
N GLY A 45 -11.22 -3.31 13.63
CA GLY A 45 -11.54 -2.67 14.91
C GLY A 45 -12.72 -1.70 14.80
N PHE A 46 -12.77 -0.89 13.74
CA PHE A 46 -13.92 0.00 13.48
C PHE A 46 -15.20 -0.76 13.20
N ALA A 47 -15.14 -1.85 12.43
CA ALA A 47 -16.32 -2.70 12.20
C ALA A 47 -16.84 -3.32 13.50
N MET A 48 -15.95 -3.80 14.36
CA MET A 48 -16.33 -4.35 15.67
C MET A 48 -16.92 -3.28 16.60
N ALA A 49 -16.35 -2.07 16.62
CA ALA A 49 -16.90 -0.95 17.39
C ALA A 49 -18.32 -0.59 16.92
N LEU A 50 -18.57 -0.61 15.62
CA LEU A 50 -19.87 -0.35 15.04
C LEU A 50 -20.91 -1.41 15.42
N VAL A 51 -20.52 -2.70 15.39
CA VAL A 51 -21.41 -3.82 15.76
C VAL A 51 -21.74 -3.79 17.26
N ASN A 52 -20.76 -3.51 18.09
CA ASN A 52 -20.95 -3.49 19.55
C ASN A 52 -21.69 -2.23 20.06
N GLY A 53 -21.58 -1.10 19.35
CA GLY A 53 -22.28 0.15 19.67
C GLY A 53 -23.69 0.24 19.09
N GLY A 54 -24.02 -0.60 18.10
CA GLY A 54 -25.33 -0.63 17.48
C GLY A 54 -26.32 -1.46 18.28
N GLY A 55 -27.11 -0.84 19.14
CA GLY A 55 -28.35 -1.46 19.64
C GLY A 55 -29.23 -1.90 18.46
N THR A 56 -30.12 -2.86 18.72
CA THR A 56 -30.97 -3.57 17.75
C THR A 56 -31.47 -2.69 16.60
N ALA A 57 -30.80 -2.78 15.45
CA ALA A 57 -31.06 -1.94 14.26
C ALA A 57 -32.46 -2.15 13.65
N ALA A 58 -33.21 -3.15 14.09
CA ALA A 58 -34.49 -3.53 13.50
C ALA A 58 -35.65 -2.53 13.79
N THR A 59 -35.51 -1.69 14.81
CA THR A 59 -36.53 -0.69 15.20
C THR A 59 -35.96 0.73 15.35
N ALA A 60 -34.71 0.95 14.89
CA ALA A 60 -34.04 2.23 15.07
C ALA A 60 -34.63 3.32 14.15
N PRO A 61 -34.84 4.54 14.66
CA PRO A 61 -35.27 5.66 13.84
C PRO A 61 -34.23 5.99 12.76
N LEU A 62 -34.69 6.51 11.63
CA LEU A 62 -33.86 6.83 10.45
C LEU A 62 -32.53 7.54 10.77
N PRO A 63 -32.44 8.51 11.70
CA PRO A 63 -31.16 9.14 12.05
C PRO A 63 -30.13 8.19 12.68
N ALA A 64 -30.55 7.10 13.32
CA ALA A 64 -29.67 6.11 13.90
C ALA A 64 -29.10 5.13 12.84
N VAL A 65 -29.80 4.93 11.74
CA VAL A 65 -29.38 4.03 10.65
C VAL A 65 -28.33 4.69 9.74
N LEU A 66 -28.38 6.00 9.60
CA LEU A 66 -27.49 6.74 8.68
C LEU A 66 -25.99 6.56 8.99
N PRO A 67 -25.52 6.68 10.25
CA PRO A 67 -24.12 6.42 10.60
C PRO A 67 -23.66 5.01 10.22
N VAL A 68 -24.53 4.01 10.41
CA VAL A 68 -24.23 2.60 10.07
C VAL A 68 -24.06 2.44 8.56
N LEU A 69 -24.93 3.05 7.76
CA LEU A 69 -24.83 3.02 6.29
C LEU A 69 -23.56 3.71 5.79
N VAL A 70 -23.23 4.88 6.33
CA VAL A 70 -22.03 5.64 5.98
C VAL A 70 -20.77 4.83 6.33
N CYS A 71 -20.72 4.24 7.53
CA CYS A 71 -19.60 3.39 7.94
C CYS A 71 -19.49 2.13 7.09
N SER A 72 -20.60 1.48 6.76
CA SER A 72 -20.60 0.29 5.89
C SER A 72 -20.10 0.61 4.49
N PHE A 73 -20.54 1.73 3.92
CA PHE A 73 -20.04 2.18 2.63
C PHE A 73 -18.54 2.51 2.68
N ALA A 74 -18.10 3.27 3.68
CA ALA A 74 -16.70 3.61 3.87
C ALA A 74 -15.84 2.35 4.08
N PHE A 75 -16.33 1.35 4.82
CA PHE A 75 -15.69 0.05 5.02
C PHE A 75 -15.47 -0.68 3.68
N LEU A 76 -16.48 -0.75 2.84
CA LEU A 76 -16.39 -1.42 1.53
C LEU A 76 -15.38 -0.71 0.61
N VAL A 77 -15.41 0.64 0.57
CA VAL A 77 -14.48 1.41 -0.27
C VAL A 77 -13.04 1.30 0.25
N ALA A 78 -12.82 1.40 1.57
CA ALA A 78 -11.51 1.20 2.18
C ALA A 78 -10.99 -0.21 1.91
N GLY A 79 -11.81 -1.24 2.14
CA GLY A 79 -11.49 -2.64 1.88
C GLY A 79 -11.13 -2.89 0.42
N TYR A 80 -11.87 -2.32 -0.52
CA TYR A 80 -11.54 -2.38 -1.94
C TYR A 80 -10.13 -1.84 -2.23
N HIS A 81 -9.76 -0.69 -1.66
CA HIS A 81 -8.43 -0.12 -1.85
C HIS A 81 -7.34 -0.97 -1.20
N LEU A 82 -7.58 -1.55 -0.01
CA LEU A 82 -6.63 -2.45 0.65
C LEU A 82 -6.41 -3.72 -0.16
N VAL A 83 -7.47 -4.36 -0.65
CA VAL A 83 -7.36 -5.56 -1.51
C VAL A 83 -6.61 -5.23 -2.81
N ARG A 84 -6.85 -4.05 -3.38
CA ARG A 84 -6.10 -3.60 -4.57
C ARG A 84 -4.62 -3.36 -4.28
N ALA A 85 -4.28 -2.84 -3.10
CA ALA A 85 -2.90 -2.65 -2.66
C ALA A 85 -2.17 -3.99 -2.42
N LEU A 86 -2.89 -5.02 -1.97
CA LEU A 86 -2.34 -6.37 -1.76
C LEU A 86 -2.12 -7.14 -3.07
N ARG A 87 -2.90 -6.84 -4.12
CA ARG A 87 -2.73 -7.53 -5.40
C ARG A 87 -1.48 -7.01 -6.12
N PRO A 88 -0.41 -7.78 -6.24
CA PRO A 88 0.74 -7.41 -7.05
C PRO A 88 0.31 -7.40 -8.52
N ARG A 89 0.14 -6.22 -9.10
CA ARG A 89 -0.02 -6.07 -10.54
C ARG A 89 1.34 -6.11 -11.20
N LEU A 90 1.86 -7.30 -11.40
CA LEU A 90 2.97 -7.51 -12.29
C LEU A 90 2.44 -7.23 -13.71
N ARG A 91 2.63 -6.00 -14.19
CA ARG A 91 2.45 -5.70 -15.61
C ARG A 91 3.58 -6.38 -16.36
N PHE A 92 3.30 -7.56 -16.88
CA PHE A 92 4.20 -8.20 -17.81
C PHE A 92 4.32 -7.34 -19.07
N HIS A 93 5.47 -6.76 -19.27
CA HIS A 93 5.84 -6.37 -20.63
C HIS A 93 6.07 -7.67 -21.40
N SER A 94 5.21 -7.90 -22.38
CA SER A 94 5.18 -9.06 -23.26
C SER A 94 6.55 -9.27 -23.90
N GLY A 95 7.33 -10.20 -23.40
CA GLY A 95 8.65 -10.54 -23.97
C GLY A 95 9.36 -11.73 -23.32
N GLY A 96 8.90 -12.25 -22.22
CA GLY A 96 9.56 -13.38 -21.58
C GLY A 96 8.61 -14.17 -20.69
N ARG A 97 8.55 -15.48 -20.92
CA ARG A 97 7.82 -16.46 -20.11
C ARG A 97 8.33 -16.54 -18.66
N ALA A 98 7.97 -15.57 -17.83
CA ALA A 98 8.19 -15.65 -16.39
C ALA A 98 6.82 -15.75 -15.69
N VAL A 99 6.49 -16.92 -15.19
CA VAL A 99 5.23 -17.20 -14.47
C VAL A 99 5.11 -16.42 -13.15
N THR A 100 6.22 -15.88 -12.62
CA THR A 100 6.29 -15.18 -11.35
C THR A 100 6.63 -13.68 -11.46
N GLY A 101 6.78 -13.13 -12.68
CA GLY A 101 7.12 -11.72 -12.88
C GLY A 101 8.58 -11.37 -12.60
N PHE A 102 9.33 -12.24 -12.00
CA PHE A 102 10.77 -12.10 -11.87
C PHE A 102 11.46 -12.87 -12.99
N PRO A 103 12.51 -12.31 -13.62
CA PRO A 103 13.33 -13.07 -14.56
C PRO A 103 13.83 -14.32 -13.81
N ARG A 104 13.61 -15.49 -14.39
CA ARG A 104 14.18 -16.73 -13.83
C ARG A 104 15.69 -16.53 -13.77
N PRO A 105 16.33 -16.65 -12.60
CA PRO A 105 17.77 -16.64 -12.55
C PRO A 105 18.27 -17.78 -13.44
N ARG A 106 19.00 -17.45 -14.49
CA ARG A 106 19.69 -18.44 -15.30
C ARG A 106 20.82 -19.00 -14.43
N PRO A 107 20.84 -20.31 -14.13
CA PRO A 107 21.67 -20.88 -13.04
C PRO A 107 23.19 -20.71 -13.22
N ARG A 108 23.68 -20.00 -14.23
CA ARG A 108 25.12 -19.89 -14.56
C ARG A 108 25.56 -18.56 -15.18
N GLN A 109 24.72 -17.57 -15.26
CA GLN A 109 25.16 -16.26 -15.77
C GLN A 109 25.22 -15.24 -14.62
N PRO A 110 26.31 -14.48 -14.47
CA PRO A 110 26.36 -13.37 -13.52
C PRO A 110 25.28 -12.36 -13.88
N LEU A 111 24.59 -11.82 -12.87
CA LEU A 111 23.61 -10.73 -13.03
C LEU A 111 24.29 -9.54 -13.71
N THR A 112 23.69 -9.08 -14.80
CA THR A 112 24.16 -7.87 -15.48
C THR A 112 23.60 -6.63 -14.80
N SER A 113 24.30 -5.51 -14.86
CA SER A 113 23.83 -4.23 -14.31
C SER A 113 22.44 -3.86 -14.86
N ASP A 114 22.20 -4.08 -16.14
CA ASP A 114 20.91 -3.79 -16.78
C ASP A 114 19.74 -4.62 -16.22
N GLU A 115 19.98 -5.87 -15.88
CA GLU A 115 18.98 -6.74 -15.25
C GLU A 115 18.62 -6.23 -13.84
N VAL A 116 19.58 -5.74 -13.08
CA VAL A 116 19.38 -5.19 -11.74
C VAL A 116 18.63 -3.87 -11.82
N TRP A 117 18.96 -2.99 -12.76
CA TRP A 117 18.21 -1.74 -12.99
C TRP A 117 16.76 -2.00 -13.41
N ARG A 118 16.54 -2.97 -14.27
CA ARG A 118 15.19 -3.39 -14.65
C ARG A 118 14.38 -3.92 -13.46
N MET A 119 15.01 -4.65 -12.55
CA MET A 119 14.41 -5.09 -11.29
C MET A 119 14.02 -3.90 -10.41
N ALA A 120 14.88 -2.90 -10.28
CA ALA A 120 14.62 -1.68 -9.53
C ALA A 120 13.41 -0.91 -10.11
N GLU A 121 13.31 -0.81 -11.44
CA GLU A 121 12.18 -0.17 -12.11
C GLU A 121 10.85 -0.88 -11.81
N ILE A 122 10.82 -2.21 -11.89
CA ILE A 122 9.64 -3.01 -11.55
C ILE A 122 9.23 -2.79 -10.10
N LEU A 123 10.18 -2.84 -9.16
CA LEU A 123 9.91 -2.65 -7.73
C LEU A 123 9.42 -1.23 -7.42
N SER A 124 9.98 -0.21 -8.08
CA SER A 124 9.54 1.17 -7.93
C SER A 124 8.08 1.34 -8.36
N GLY A 125 7.70 0.73 -9.48
CA GLY A 125 6.32 0.72 -9.97
C GLY A 125 5.34 0.08 -8.98
N ILE A 126 5.72 -1.07 -8.39
CA ILE A 126 4.93 -1.76 -7.37
C ILE A 126 4.78 -0.88 -6.13
N ALA A 127 5.87 -0.27 -5.65
CA ALA A 127 5.85 0.59 -4.46
C ALA A 127 4.93 1.81 -4.66
N MET A 128 5.00 2.46 -5.82
CA MET A 128 4.15 3.61 -6.15
C MET A 128 2.66 3.23 -6.23
N GLU A 129 2.32 2.12 -6.87
CA GLU A 129 0.94 1.65 -6.98
C GLU A 129 0.35 1.32 -5.59
N LYS A 130 1.11 0.60 -4.73
CA LYS A 130 0.71 0.31 -3.36
C LYS A 130 0.46 1.59 -2.57
N ASN A 131 1.39 2.53 -2.60
CA ASN A 131 1.29 3.79 -1.88
C ASN A 131 0.08 4.62 -2.35
N ARG A 132 -0.23 4.61 -3.64
CA ARG A 132 -1.41 5.27 -4.21
C ARG A 132 -2.71 4.71 -3.62
N HIS A 133 -2.84 3.39 -3.49
CA HIS A 133 -4.02 2.76 -2.90
C HIS A 133 -4.13 3.02 -1.40
N ILE A 134 -3.01 2.97 -0.67
CA ILE A 134 -2.95 3.33 0.75
C ILE A 134 -3.46 4.77 0.97
N ARG A 135 -2.95 5.73 0.20
CA ARG A 135 -3.38 7.13 0.29
C ARG A 135 -4.88 7.32 0.04
N ARG A 136 -5.48 6.50 -0.82
CA ARG A 136 -6.92 6.54 -1.10
C ARG A 136 -7.76 5.85 -0.04
N CYS A 137 -7.20 4.90 0.68
CA CYS A 137 -7.86 4.21 1.79
C CYS A 137 -7.98 5.10 3.04
N ILE A 138 -6.94 5.90 3.35
CA ILE A 138 -6.86 6.70 4.57
C ILE A 138 -8.09 7.60 4.82
N PRO A 139 -8.60 8.39 3.85
CA PRO A 139 -9.75 9.26 4.11
C PRO A 139 -11.02 8.49 4.47
N TRP A 140 -11.21 7.28 3.94
CA TRP A 140 -12.35 6.43 4.26
C TRP A 140 -12.28 5.87 5.68
N LEU A 141 -11.08 5.47 6.12
CA LEU A 141 -10.88 5.06 7.51
C LEU A 141 -11.02 6.23 8.48
N ALA A 142 -10.54 7.42 8.11
CA ALA A 142 -10.75 8.63 8.90
C ALA A 142 -12.24 8.98 9.01
N LEU A 143 -13.00 8.86 7.92
CA LEU A 143 -14.45 9.06 7.94
C LEU A 143 -15.13 8.08 8.89
N MET A 144 -14.78 6.78 8.83
CA MET A 144 -15.32 5.79 9.77
C MET A 144 -15.04 6.16 11.22
N LEU A 145 -13.81 6.55 11.53
CA LEU A 145 -13.43 6.98 12.89
C LEU A 145 -14.26 8.16 13.36
N VAL A 146 -14.39 9.20 12.53
CA VAL A 146 -15.18 10.40 12.86
C VAL A 146 -16.63 10.05 13.14
N VAL A 147 -17.25 9.22 12.29
CA VAL A 147 -18.65 8.81 12.46
C VAL A 147 -18.83 7.99 13.74
N ILE A 148 -17.95 7.05 14.05
CA ILE A 148 -18.02 6.23 15.28
C ILE A 148 -17.88 7.10 16.52
N VAL A 149 -16.92 8.04 16.53
CA VAL A 149 -16.70 8.96 17.66
C VAL A 149 -17.90 9.88 17.84
N ALA A 150 -18.42 10.46 16.75
CA ALA A 150 -19.57 11.34 16.79
C ALA A 150 -20.81 10.62 17.33
N ASN A 151 -21.06 9.37 16.87
CA ASN A 151 -22.17 8.56 17.37
C ASN A 151 -22.03 8.26 18.85
N GLY A 152 -20.84 7.83 19.30
CA GLY A 152 -20.60 7.54 20.72
C GLY A 152 -20.68 8.77 21.64
N LEU A 153 -20.37 9.96 21.14
CA LEU A 153 -20.58 11.22 21.87
C LEU A 153 -22.06 11.60 21.92
N ALA A 154 -22.80 11.42 20.83
CA ALA A 154 -24.23 11.66 20.79
C ALA A 154 -24.98 10.76 21.77
N GLU A 155 -24.69 9.47 21.81
CA GLU A 155 -25.30 8.53 22.78
C GLU A 155 -25.06 8.95 24.23
N ARG A 156 -23.87 9.48 24.57
CA ARG A 156 -23.56 9.97 25.91
C ARG A 156 -24.24 11.29 26.27
N ALA A 157 -24.56 12.11 25.29
CA ALA A 157 -25.16 13.42 25.52
C ALA A 157 -26.69 13.35 25.65
N TRP A 158 -27.32 12.32 25.09
CA TRP A 158 -28.78 12.20 24.96
C TRP A 158 -29.37 10.96 25.67
N GLY A 159 -28.52 10.07 26.17
CA GLY A 159 -28.89 8.91 27.01
C GLY A 159 -28.54 9.17 28.48
#